data_f76ac8090dd1196df3c0ccc84d6fb8d0
#
_entry.id   f76ac8090dd1196df3c0ccc84d6fb8d0
#
_cell.length_a   1.000
_cell.length_b   1.000
_cell.length_c   1.000
_cell.angle_alpha   90.00
_cell.angle_beta   90.00
_cell.angle_gamma   90.00
#
_symmetry.space_group_name_H-M   'P 1'
#
loop_
_entity.id
_entity.type
_entity.pdbx_description
1 polymer ?
#
loop_
_entity_poly.entity_id
_entity_poly.type
_entity_poly.pdbx_seq_one_letter_code
_entity_poly.pdbx_strand_id
1 'polypeptide(L)'
;MYKISSSLPLIWRTPTSVQIGVDHPRAVLPKLFPAEERFLSALRTGFADASLNTVAEECGLTVQERDAFLAAISPALEQEKPRPSWRIVLDGHGPLVDSLGLLLIACGHRVVRATAHTAGKCDLALVVGDYVLNPHRPAGWLSRDIPHLPIVFSDETVRVGPLLGSTQTRASLPQDFPCEQCIELAHRDQDDCWIAMASQLIGTPAPAQAPLLNAEIAAVVTRWIEDPYAHPISSNTALEISNRNGAREVITFYLHPDCACQALPRNVSVLGSSLGQFPAQPTRVKAAS
;
A
#
# COMPACT_ATOMS: atom_id res chain seq x y z
N MET A 1 -14.85 -6.16 -21.64
CA MET A 1 -16.17 -6.72 -21.21
C MET A 1 -17.03 -5.60 -20.66
N TYR A 2 -18.29 -5.47 -21.13
CA TYR A 2 -19.26 -4.52 -20.58
C TYR A 2 -20.05 -5.16 -19.46
N LYS A 3 -19.89 -4.68 -18.24
CA LYS A 3 -20.59 -5.18 -17.05
C LYS A 3 -20.68 -4.09 -15.99
N ILE A 4 -21.80 -4.02 -15.31
CA ILE A 4 -21.90 -3.20 -14.09
C ILE A 4 -21.09 -3.88 -12.98
N SER A 5 -20.32 -3.09 -12.23
CA SER A 5 -19.53 -3.61 -11.13
C SER A 5 -20.40 -4.42 -10.17
N SER A 6 -20.00 -5.67 -9.94
CA SER A 6 -20.71 -6.58 -9.02
C SER A 6 -20.68 -6.10 -7.56
N SER A 7 -19.80 -5.17 -7.22
CA SER A 7 -19.72 -4.55 -5.91
C SER A 7 -20.76 -3.44 -5.69
N LEU A 8 -21.44 -2.98 -6.75
CA LEU A 8 -22.41 -1.89 -6.68
C LEU A 8 -23.83 -2.45 -6.76
N PRO A 9 -24.67 -2.24 -5.75
CA PRO A 9 -26.08 -2.59 -5.82
C PRO A 9 -26.81 -1.69 -6.82
N LEU A 10 -27.73 -2.28 -7.58
CA LEU A 10 -28.68 -1.58 -8.45
C LEU A 10 -30.02 -1.47 -7.73
N ILE A 11 -30.53 -0.26 -7.53
CA ILE A 11 -31.65 0.03 -6.66
C ILE A 11 -32.68 0.88 -7.41
N TRP A 12 -33.93 0.44 -7.40
CA TRP A 12 -35.05 1.24 -7.88
C TRP A 12 -35.42 2.32 -6.85
N ARG A 13 -35.35 3.58 -7.25
CA ARG A 13 -35.79 4.72 -6.43
C ARG A 13 -37.29 5.00 -6.61
N THR A 14 -37.76 4.77 -7.81
CA THR A 14 -39.19 4.84 -8.23
C THR A 14 -39.41 3.76 -9.28
N PRO A 15 -40.63 3.49 -9.72
CA PRO A 15 -40.92 2.55 -10.81
C PRO A 15 -40.17 2.81 -12.12
N THR A 16 -39.62 4.02 -12.31
CA THR A 16 -38.90 4.42 -13.53
C THR A 16 -37.50 5.01 -13.28
N SER A 17 -37.07 5.09 -12.05
CA SER A 17 -35.77 5.67 -11.69
C SER A 17 -34.89 4.66 -11.00
N VAL A 18 -33.63 4.54 -11.42
CA VAL A 18 -32.63 3.59 -10.90
C VAL A 18 -31.39 4.33 -10.42
N GLN A 19 -30.80 3.81 -9.35
CA GLN A 19 -29.51 4.23 -8.82
C GLN A 19 -28.56 3.04 -8.76
N ILE A 20 -27.28 3.27 -9.09
CA ILE A 20 -26.21 2.29 -8.98
C ILE A 20 -25.24 2.76 -7.89
N GLY A 21 -25.11 1.96 -6.83
CA GLY A 21 -24.39 2.31 -5.60
C GLY A 21 -25.27 3.01 -4.57
N VAL A 22 -24.93 2.89 -3.27
CA VAL A 22 -25.71 3.45 -2.14
C VAL A 22 -24.98 4.62 -1.51
N ASP A 23 -23.84 4.37 -0.85
CA ASP A 23 -23.12 5.38 -0.07
C ASP A 23 -22.58 6.51 -0.95
N HIS A 24 -22.04 6.15 -2.10
CA HIS A 24 -21.58 7.06 -3.14
C HIS A 24 -22.15 6.62 -4.49
N PRO A 25 -23.36 7.10 -4.87
CA PRO A 25 -23.97 6.72 -6.13
C PRO A 25 -23.05 6.98 -7.31
N ARG A 26 -22.75 5.94 -8.07
CA ARG A 26 -21.91 6.05 -9.27
C ARG A 26 -22.70 6.51 -10.48
N ALA A 27 -24.00 6.19 -10.52
CA ALA A 27 -24.91 6.67 -11.53
C ALA A 27 -26.34 6.76 -10.95
N VAL A 28 -27.09 7.77 -11.41
CA VAL A 28 -28.51 7.91 -11.12
C VAL A 28 -29.21 8.15 -12.46
N LEU A 29 -30.11 7.25 -12.83
CA LEU A 29 -30.95 7.33 -14.02
C LEU A 29 -32.34 7.80 -13.57
N PRO A 30 -32.70 9.08 -13.75
CA PRO A 30 -33.94 9.64 -13.22
C PRO A 30 -35.16 9.11 -13.93
N LYS A 31 -34.98 8.67 -15.17
CA LYS A 31 -36.02 8.02 -15.98
C LYS A 31 -35.35 6.93 -16.82
N LEU A 32 -35.88 5.73 -16.73
CA LEU A 32 -35.44 4.58 -17.48
C LEU A 32 -36.56 4.15 -18.45
N PHE A 33 -36.21 4.04 -19.71
CA PHE A 33 -37.12 3.56 -20.74
C PHE A 33 -37.06 2.03 -20.87
N PRO A 34 -38.08 1.35 -21.40
CA PRO A 34 -38.06 -0.13 -21.48
C PRO A 34 -36.89 -0.73 -22.25
N ALA A 35 -36.38 -0.03 -23.27
CA ALA A 35 -35.19 -0.45 -24.02
C ALA A 35 -33.90 -0.36 -23.13
N GLU A 36 -33.77 0.74 -22.41
CA GLU A 36 -32.65 0.97 -21.47
C GLU A 36 -32.70 0.00 -20.30
N GLU A 37 -33.91 -0.36 -19.83
CA GLU A 37 -34.06 -1.35 -18.74
C GLU A 37 -33.56 -2.74 -19.17
N ARG A 38 -33.92 -3.16 -20.40
CA ARG A 38 -33.40 -4.43 -20.96
C ARG A 38 -31.86 -4.40 -21.10
N PHE A 39 -31.33 -3.28 -21.59
CA PHE A 39 -29.90 -3.11 -21.75
C PHE A 39 -29.16 -3.07 -20.40
N LEU A 40 -29.73 -2.40 -19.40
CA LEU A 40 -29.24 -2.40 -18.03
C LEU A 40 -29.20 -3.81 -17.43
N SER A 41 -30.20 -4.62 -17.70
CA SER A 41 -30.27 -6.03 -17.28
C SER A 41 -29.17 -6.86 -17.95
N ALA A 42 -28.91 -6.67 -19.23
CA ALA A 42 -27.83 -7.32 -19.95
C ALA A 42 -26.45 -6.93 -19.37
N LEU A 43 -26.26 -5.64 -19.06
CA LEU A 43 -25.05 -5.13 -18.41
C LEU A 43 -24.81 -5.70 -16.98
N ARG A 44 -25.87 -6.07 -16.27
CA ARG A 44 -25.72 -6.77 -14.97
C ARG A 44 -25.14 -8.17 -15.13
N THR A 45 -25.57 -8.88 -16.15
CA THR A 45 -25.04 -10.21 -16.47
C THR A 45 -23.61 -10.11 -17.05
N GLY A 46 -23.38 -9.07 -17.85
CA GLY A 46 -22.13 -8.82 -18.56
C GLY A 46 -22.06 -9.51 -19.91
N PHE A 47 -21.41 -8.88 -20.88
CA PHE A 47 -21.17 -9.41 -22.21
C PHE A 47 -19.85 -8.90 -22.81
N ALA A 48 -19.37 -9.57 -23.86
CA ALA A 48 -18.11 -9.23 -24.52
C ALA A 48 -18.20 -7.93 -25.30
N ASP A 49 -17.10 -7.20 -25.44
CA ASP A 49 -17.06 -5.92 -26.18
C ASP A 49 -17.54 -6.07 -27.63
N ALA A 50 -17.18 -7.19 -28.27
CA ALA A 50 -17.62 -7.49 -29.63
C ALA A 50 -19.15 -7.64 -29.78
N SER A 51 -19.86 -7.93 -28.69
CA SER A 51 -21.32 -8.13 -28.70
C SER A 51 -22.09 -6.84 -28.42
N LEU A 52 -21.43 -5.71 -28.17
CA LEU A 52 -22.07 -4.47 -27.73
C LEU A 52 -23.18 -4.01 -28.67
N ASN A 53 -22.92 -3.98 -29.98
CA ASN A 53 -23.87 -3.52 -30.96
C ASN A 53 -25.08 -4.45 -31.04
N THR A 54 -24.84 -5.76 -31.10
CA THR A 54 -25.90 -6.77 -31.17
C THR A 54 -26.82 -6.70 -29.96
N VAL A 55 -26.24 -6.65 -28.76
CA VAL A 55 -27.03 -6.58 -27.52
C VAL A 55 -27.85 -5.29 -27.43
N ALA A 56 -27.29 -4.16 -27.85
CA ALA A 56 -28.00 -2.89 -27.86
C ALA A 56 -29.18 -2.91 -28.85
N GLU A 57 -28.98 -3.45 -30.07
CA GLU A 57 -30.02 -3.60 -31.08
C GLU A 57 -31.15 -4.55 -30.62
N GLU A 58 -30.80 -5.68 -30.03
CA GLU A 58 -31.76 -6.62 -29.43
C GLU A 58 -32.58 -6.00 -28.30
N CYS A 59 -31.99 -5.08 -27.56
CA CYS A 59 -32.67 -4.29 -26.54
C CYS A 59 -33.54 -3.15 -27.15
N GLY A 60 -33.38 -2.84 -28.42
CA GLY A 60 -34.12 -1.79 -29.12
C GLY A 60 -33.50 -0.41 -28.95
N LEU A 61 -32.20 -0.29 -28.71
CA LEU A 61 -31.47 0.96 -28.63
C LEU A 61 -30.80 1.29 -29.97
N THR A 62 -30.89 2.53 -30.38
CA THR A 62 -30.04 3.09 -31.43
C THR A 62 -28.59 3.25 -30.91
N VAL A 63 -27.63 3.38 -31.82
CA VAL A 63 -26.21 3.62 -31.48
C VAL A 63 -26.06 4.86 -30.59
N GLN A 64 -26.80 5.92 -30.90
CA GLN A 64 -26.72 7.18 -30.14
C GLN A 64 -27.29 7.03 -28.72
N GLU A 65 -28.42 6.34 -28.56
CA GLU A 65 -29.02 6.08 -27.23
C GLU A 65 -28.13 5.17 -26.39
N ARG A 66 -27.58 4.12 -27.00
CA ARG A 66 -26.58 3.23 -26.33
C ARG A 66 -25.40 4.02 -25.80
N ASP A 67 -24.79 4.87 -26.63
CA ASP A 67 -23.59 5.62 -26.25
C ASP A 67 -23.89 6.64 -25.15
N ALA A 68 -25.04 7.33 -25.26
CA ALA A 68 -25.49 8.23 -24.20
C ALA A 68 -25.75 7.49 -22.87
N PHE A 69 -26.38 6.31 -22.94
CA PHE A 69 -26.64 5.48 -21.77
C PHE A 69 -25.34 4.98 -21.12
N LEU A 70 -24.40 4.46 -21.92
CA LEU A 70 -23.08 4.01 -21.42
C LEU A 70 -22.29 5.16 -20.80
N ALA A 71 -22.34 6.35 -21.39
CA ALA A 71 -21.70 7.53 -20.81
C ALA A 71 -22.29 7.87 -19.43
N ALA A 72 -23.61 7.80 -19.28
CA ALA A 72 -24.30 8.10 -18.03
C ALA A 72 -23.96 7.11 -16.90
N ILE A 73 -23.70 5.84 -17.23
CA ILE A 73 -23.35 4.79 -16.24
C ILE A 73 -21.86 4.46 -16.21
N SER A 74 -21.03 5.13 -16.99
CA SER A 74 -19.58 4.86 -17.11
C SER A 74 -18.87 4.69 -15.77
N PRO A 75 -19.13 5.50 -14.72
CA PRO A 75 -18.49 5.31 -13.40
C PRO A 75 -18.94 4.04 -12.65
N ALA A 76 -20.03 3.42 -13.11
CA ALA A 76 -20.58 2.21 -12.50
C ALA A 76 -20.18 0.92 -13.26
N LEU A 77 -19.59 1.05 -14.44
CA LEU A 77 -19.11 -0.09 -15.19
C LEU A 77 -17.87 -0.72 -14.51
N GLU A 78 -17.79 -2.02 -14.62
CA GLU A 78 -16.64 -2.79 -14.13
C GLU A 78 -15.40 -2.36 -14.93
N GLN A 79 -14.46 -1.69 -14.27
CA GLN A 79 -13.16 -1.42 -14.86
C GLN A 79 -12.29 -2.64 -14.60
N GLU A 80 -11.95 -3.37 -15.64
CA GLU A 80 -10.88 -4.37 -15.59
C GLU A 80 -9.53 -3.64 -15.34
N LYS A 81 -9.32 -3.19 -14.11
CA LYS A 81 -7.96 -2.94 -13.65
C LYS A 81 -7.42 -4.29 -13.20
N PRO A 82 -6.48 -4.89 -13.91
CA PRO A 82 -5.81 -6.09 -13.41
C PRO A 82 -5.21 -5.72 -12.06
N ARG A 83 -5.69 -6.35 -10.99
CA ARG A 83 -5.08 -6.17 -9.67
C ARG A 83 -3.67 -6.74 -9.77
N PRO A 84 -2.63 -5.95 -9.54
CA PRO A 84 -1.27 -6.47 -9.60
C PRO A 84 -1.11 -7.53 -8.52
N SER A 85 -0.81 -8.76 -8.92
CA SER A 85 -0.47 -9.83 -7.98
C SER A 85 1.01 -9.71 -7.64
N TRP A 86 1.31 -9.27 -6.44
CA TRP A 86 2.67 -9.11 -5.94
C TRP A 86 3.21 -10.42 -5.39
N ARG A 87 4.50 -10.64 -5.55
CA ARG A 87 5.25 -11.69 -4.84
C ARG A 87 5.86 -11.06 -3.59
N ILE A 88 5.27 -11.38 -2.45
CA ILE A 88 5.60 -10.78 -1.16
C ILE A 88 6.34 -11.79 -0.31
N VAL A 89 7.45 -11.36 0.26
CA VAL A 89 8.19 -12.15 1.26
C VAL A 89 7.89 -11.60 2.64
N LEU A 90 7.48 -12.48 3.56
CA LEU A 90 7.33 -12.17 4.97
C LEU A 90 8.61 -12.56 5.70
N ASP A 91 9.37 -11.56 6.12
CA ASP A 91 10.60 -11.70 6.87
C ASP A 91 10.33 -11.38 8.34
N GLY A 92 10.14 -12.41 9.13
CA GLY A 92 9.78 -12.34 10.54
C GLY A 92 8.98 -13.53 11.01
N HIS A 93 8.51 -13.47 12.24
CA HIS A 93 7.69 -14.49 12.87
C HIS A 93 6.63 -13.87 13.78
N GLY A 94 5.71 -14.68 14.26
CA GLY A 94 4.67 -14.27 15.20
C GLY A 94 3.31 -13.98 14.55
N PRO A 95 2.31 -13.66 15.40
CA PRO A 95 0.90 -13.58 15.00
C PRO A 95 0.60 -12.56 13.88
N LEU A 96 1.31 -11.42 13.85
CA LEU A 96 1.16 -10.44 12.77
C LEU A 96 1.54 -11.04 11.42
N VAL A 97 2.67 -11.76 11.38
CA VAL A 97 3.18 -12.36 10.13
C VAL A 97 2.22 -13.42 9.60
N ASP A 98 1.56 -14.19 10.49
CA ASP A 98 0.51 -15.15 10.14
C ASP A 98 -0.72 -14.44 9.56
N SER A 99 -1.17 -13.38 10.23
CA SER A 99 -2.32 -12.57 9.80
C SER A 99 -2.09 -11.90 8.44
N LEU A 100 -0.90 -11.31 8.24
CA LEU A 100 -0.50 -10.72 6.96
C LEU A 100 -0.51 -11.77 5.86
N GLY A 101 0.05 -12.96 6.12
CA GLY A 101 0.07 -14.05 5.15
C GLY A 101 -1.32 -14.42 4.67
N LEU A 102 -2.27 -14.61 5.59
CA LEU A 102 -3.65 -14.96 5.28
C LEU A 102 -4.37 -13.86 4.48
N LEU A 103 -4.26 -12.60 4.93
CA LEU A 103 -4.92 -11.48 4.27
C LEU A 103 -4.37 -11.24 2.86
N LEU A 104 -3.05 -11.23 2.70
CA LEU A 104 -2.42 -10.98 1.40
C LEU A 104 -2.74 -12.09 0.39
N ILE A 105 -2.79 -13.36 0.83
CA ILE A 105 -3.23 -14.48 -0.02
C ILE A 105 -4.71 -14.29 -0.41
N ALA A 106 -5.57 -13.90 0.53
CA ALA A 106 -6.98 -13.64 0.25
C ALA A 106 -7.19 -12.47 -0.73
N CYS A 107 -6.27 -11.50 -0.75
CA CYS A 107 -6.24 -10.40 -1.74
C CYS A 107 -5.64 -10.81 -3.11
N GLY A 108 -5.19 -12.06 -3.27
CA GLY A 108 -4.68 -12.58 -4.53
C GLY A 108 -3.17 -12.41 -4.74
N HIS A 109 -2.42 -12.08 -3.70
CA HIS A 109 -0.96 -11.98 -3.75
C HIS A 109 -0.29 -13.35 -3.55
N ARG A 110 0.93 -13.49 -4.03
CA ARG A 110 1.78 -14.66 -3.78
C ARG A 110 2.67 -14.38 -2.58
N VAL A 111 2.46 -15.12 -1.49
CA VAL A 111 3.15 -14.89 -0.23
C VAL A 111 4.04 -16.08 0.11
N VAL A 112 5.29 -15.79 0.48
CA VAL A 112 6.23 -16.78 0.99
C VAL A 112 6.90 -16.28 2.27
N ARG A 113 7.32 -17.22 3.13
CA ARG A 113 8.14 -16.89 4.31
C ARG A 113 9.59 -16.76 3.92
N ALA A 114 10.29 -15.80 4.52
CA ALA A 114 11.74 -15.71 4.37
C ALA A 114 12.42 -16.96 4.96
N THR A 115 13.31 -17.54 4.17
CA THR A 115 14.20 -18.64 4.57
C THR A 115 15.61 -18.31 4.12
N ALA A 116 16.62 -19.03 4.62
CA ALA A 116 18.00 -18.86 4.17
C ALA A 116 18.16 -18.99 2.64
N HIS A 117 17.18 -19.63 1.97
CA HIS A 117 17.19 -19.89 0.53
C HIS A 117 16.17 -19.04 -0.25
N THR A 118 15.52 -18.06 0.39
CA THR A 118 14.58 -17.17 -0.32
C THR A 118 15.36 -16.19 -1.20
N ALA A 119 16.07 -16.72 -2.18
CA ALA A 119 16.88 -15.96 -3.15
C ALA A 119 16.11 -15.61 -4.43
N GLY A 120 14.81 -15.95 -4.49
CA GLY A 120 13.96 -15.70 -5.66
C GLY A 120 13.58 -14.22 -5.80
N LYS A 121 13.25 -13.81 -7.03
CA LYS A 121 12.68 -12.49 -7.31
C LYS A 121 11.39 -12.30 -6.49
N CYS A 122 11.35 -11.32 -5.59
CA CYS A 122 10.14 -10.83 -4.95
C CYS A 122 9.95 -9.35 -5.28
N ASP A 123 8.71 -8.89 -5.20
CA ASP A 123 8.37 -7.53 -5.54
C ASP A 123 8.42 -6.63 -4.29
N LEU A 124 8.23 -7.23 -3.10
CA LEU A 124 8.25 -6.55 -1.80
C LEU A 124 8.62 -7.54 -0.69
N ALA A 125 9.42 -7.10 0.28
CA ALA A 125 9.63 -7.79 1.55
C ALA A 125 8.98 -7.01 2.70
N LEU A 126 8.22 -7.69 3.57
CA LEU A 126 7.71 -7.14 4.82
C LEU A 126 8.62 -7.63 5.95
N VAL A 127 9.35 -6.72 6.57
CA VAL A 127 10.37 -7.04 7.60
C VAL A 127 9.79 -6.73 8.96
N VAL A 128 9.31 -7.77 9.67
CA VAL A 128 8.68 -7.62 10.98
C VAL A 128 9.70 -7.91 12.09
N GLY A 129 9.73 -7.03 13.08
CA GLY A 129 10.60 -7.20 14.25
C GLY A 129 10.16 -6.35 15.43
N ASP A 130 10.91 -6.48 16.49
CA ASP A 130 10.68 -5.85 17.78
C ASP A 130 11.79 -4.86 18.08
N TYR A 131 11.45 -3.68 18.58
CA TYR A 131 12.32 -2.56 18.99
C TYR A 131 13.33 -2.12 17.94
N VAL A 132 14.25 -3.01 17.59
CA VAL A 132 15.35 -2.76 16.66
C VAL A 132 15.50 -3.97 15.73
N LEU A 133 15.48 -3.69 14.44
CA LEU A 133 15.73 -4.74 13.45
C LEU A 133 17.21 -5.13 13.46
N ASN A 134 17.50 -6.44 13.46
CA ASN A 134 18.86 -6.89 13.20
C ASN A 134 19.35 -6.28 11.88
N PRO A 135 20.44 -5.49 11.86
CA PRO A 135 20.89 -4.73 10.70
C PRO A 135 21.12 -5.56 9.43
N HIS A 136 21.47 -6.85 9.59
CA HIS A 136 21.68 -7.76 8.46
C HIS A 136 20.40 -8.04 7.66
N ARG A 137 19.22 -7.92 8.28
CA ARG A 137 17.95 -8.19 7.60
C ARG A 137 17.62 -7.11 6.56
N PRO A 138 17.44 -5.83 6.93
CA PRO A 138 17.18 -4.79 5.94
C PRO A 138 18.35 -4.59 4.96
N ALA A 139 19.60 -4.71 5.42
CA ALA A 139 20.78 -4.66 4.54
C ALA A 139 20.77 -5.78 3.48
N GLY A 140 20.33 -6.98 3.86
CA GLY A 140 20.18 -8.10 2.94
C GLY A 140 19.12 -7.87 1.84
N TRP A 141 18.06 -7.15 2.12
CA TRP A 141 17.06 -6.77 1.12
C TRP A 141 17.56 -5.62 0.24
N LEU A 142 18.16 -4.61 0.86
CA LEU A 142 18.75 -3.46 0.17
C LEU A 142 19.84 -3.89 -0.84
N SER A 143 20.74 -4.79 -0.44
CA SER A 143 21.83 -5.28 -1.31
C SER A 143 21.35 -6.05 -2.54
N ARG A 144 20.11 -6.56 -2.52
CA ARG A 144 19.44 -7.24 -3.63
C ARG A 144 18.55 -6.33 -4.44
N ASP A 145 18.51 -5.02 -4.15
CA ASP A 145 17.61 -4.05 -4.76
C ASP A 145 16.12 -4.43 -4.59
N ILE A 146 15.77 -5.07 -3.49
CA ILE A 146 14.39 -5.47 -3.19
C ILE A 146 13.76 -4.42 -2.28
N PRO A 147 12.64 -3.80 -2.72
CA PRO A 147 11.85 -2.93 -1.86
C PRO A 147 11.41 -3.67 -0.60
N HIS A 148 11.56 -3.02 0.54
CA HIS A 148 11.15 -3.64 1.80
C HIS A 148 10.50 -2.62 2.74
N LEU A 149 9.48 -3.10 3.46
CA LEU A 149 8.72 -2.31 4.42
C LEU A 149 9.00 -2.84 5.83
N PRO A 150 9.74 -2.09 6.66
CA PRO A 150 9.89 -2.40 8.08
C PRO A 150 8.57 -2.26 8.82
N ILE A 151 8.31 -3.18 9.76
CA ILE A 151 7.21 -3.13 10.72
C ILE A 151 7.83 -3.43 12.07
N VAL A 152 8.02 -2.41 12.88
CA VAL A 152 8.78 -2.50 14.13
C VAL A 152 7.89 -2.19 15.32
N PHE A 153 7.69 -3.19 16.17
CA PHE A 153 6.96 -3.05 17.43
C PHE A 153 7.86 -2.47 18.52
N SER A 154 7.27 -1.64 19.37
CA SER A 154 7.91 -1.11 20.57
C SER A 154 7.03 -1.40 21.80
N ASP A 155 7.23 -0.67 22.90
CA ASP A 155 6.47 -0.84 24.15
C ASP A 155 4.98 -0.52 23.95
N GLU A 156 4.70 0.64 23.35
CA GLU A 156 3.34 1.17 23.23
C GLU A 156 2.94 1.46 21.77
N THR A 157 3.88 1.35 20.83
CA THR A 157 3.64 1.74 19.45
C THR A 157 4.15 0.69 18.47
N VAL A 158 3.72 0.82 17.22
CA VAL A 158 4.32 0.12 16.09
C VAL A 158 4.58 1.11 14.96
N ARG A 159 5.78 1.07 14.42
CA ARG A 159 6.18 1.83 13.23
C ARG A 159 6.02 0.96 11.98
N VAL A 160 5.28 1.44 11.01
CA VAL A 160 5.10 0.83 9.69
C VAL A 160 5.77 1.71 8.64
N GLY A 161 6.82 1.25 8.04
CA GLY A 161 7.62 2.00 7.07
C GLY A 161 8.82 2.74 7.68
N PRO A 162 9.46 3.62 6.89
CA PRO A 162 9.15 3.96 5.49
C PRO A 162 9.41 2.80 4.53
N LEU A 163 8.94 2.91 3.26
CA LEU A 163 9.28 1.95 2.21
C LEU A 163 10.72 2.16 1.77
N LEU A 164 11.58 1.21 2.07
CA LEU A 164 13.00 1.25 1.81
C LEU A 164 13.38 0.49 0.53
N GLY A 165 14.45 0.93 -0.14
CA GLY A 165 14.97 0.23 -1.33
C GLY A 165 14.06 0.27 -2.55
N SER A 166 13.10 1.21 -2.64
CA SER A 166 12.16 1.30 -3.76
C SER A 166 12.84 1.68 -5.06
N THR A 167 12.61 0.87 -6.10
CA THR A 167 13.14 1.11 -7.45
C THR A 167 12.33 2.16 -8.24
N GLN A 168 11.12 2.49 -7.81
CA GLN A 168 10.31 3.53 -8.47
C GLN A 168 10.96 4.91 -8.36
N THR A 169 11.86 5.09 -7.41
CA THR A 169 12.67 6.29 -7.24
C THR A 169 13.95 6.32 -8.08
N ARG A 170 14.30 5.22 -8.77
CA ARG A 170 15.50 5.19 -9.63
C ARG A 170 15.44 6.13 -10.84
N ALA A 171 14.23 6.51 -11.30
CA ALA A 171 14.06 7.48 -12.38
C ALA A 171 14.15 8.95 -11.88
N SER A 172 13.96 9.19 -10.59
CA SER A 172 14.04 10.50 -9.94
C SER A 172 15.14 10.43 -8.90
N LEU A 173 16.34 10.86 -9.22
CA LEU A 173 17.51 11.00 -8.35
C LEU A 173 17.53 10.07 -7.12
N PRO A 174 18.23 8.95 -7.16
CA PRO A 174 18.14 7.86 -6.17
C PRO A 174 18.79 8.16 -4.82
N GLN A 175 19.00 9.42 -4.46
CA GLN A 175 19.86 9.81 -3.33
C GLN A 175 19.11 10.43 -2.14
N ASP A 176 17.78 10.58 -2.22
CA ASP A 176 17.07 11.41 -1.23
C ASP A 176 16.27 10.62 -0.21
N PHE A 177 16.41 9.28 -0.14
CA PHE A 177 15.60 8.47 0.76
C PHE A 177 16.45 7.73 1.81
N PRO A 178 16.00 7.74 3.08
CA PRO A 178 16.70 7.08 4.17
C PRO A 178 16.71 5.55 3.96
N CYS A 179 17.71 4.89 4.50
CA CYS A 179 17.71 3.45 4.77
C CYS A 179 17.47 3.20 6.26
N GLU A 180 17.32 1.94 6.68
CA GLU A 180 17.12 1.62 8.11
C GLU A 180 18.27 2.14 8.98
N GLN A 181 19.51 2.11 8.48
CA GLN A 181 20.65 2.68 9.19
C GLN A 181 20.54 4.20 9.40
N CYS A 182 19.93 4.95 8.45
CA CYS A 182 19.65 6.37 8.66
C CYS A 182 18.67 6.60 9.81
N ILE A 183 17.68 5.71 9.95
CA ILE A 183 16.69 5.77 11.04
C ILE A 183 17.36 5.50 12.39
N GLU A 184 18.22 4.48 12.45
CA GLU A 184 18.96 4.16 13.67
C GLU A 184 19.94 5.28 14.09
N LEU A 185 20.59 5.91 13.11
CA LEU A 185 21.44 7.07 13.36
C LEU A 185 20.65 8.28 13.85
N ALA A 186 19.43 8.50 13.33
CA ALA A 186 18.55 9.54 13.82
C ALA A 186 18.10 9.30 15.27
N HIS A 187 17.91 8.05 15.67
CA HIS A 187 17.64 7.70 17.07
C HIS A 187 18.87 7.95 17.95
N ARG A 188 20.08 7.60 17.48
CA ARG A 188 21.35 7.92 18.17
C ARG A 188 21.49 9.42 18.41
N ASP A 189 21.15 10.26 17.44
CA ASP A 189 21.28 11.71 17.57
C ASP A 189 20.23 12.33 18.52
N GLN A 190 19.16 11.59 18.83
CA GLN A 190 18.17 11.97 19.85
C GLN A 190 18.58 11.50 21.24
N ASP A 191 19.29 10.39 21.35
CA ASP A 191 19.72 9.80 22.60
C ASP A 191 21.10 9.13 22.42
N ASP A 192 22.13 9.72 23.04
CA ASP A 192 23.50 9.23 22.97
C ASP A 192 23.67 7.79 23.51
N CYS A 193 22.73 7.33 24.34
CA CYS A 193 22.70 5.95 24.85
C CYS A 193 22.01 4.97 23.91
N TRP A 194 21.44 5.43 22.79
CA TRP A 194 20.65 4.59 21.88
C TRP A 194 21.39 3.31 21.46
N ILE A 195 22.65 3.41 21.08
CA ILE A 195 23.43 2.24 20.63
C ILE A 195 23.52 1.17 21.73
N ALA A 196 23.72 1.58 22.98
CA ALA A 196 23.78 0.68 24.11
C ALA A 196 22.42 0.05 24.42
N MET A 197 21.33 0.83 24.32
CA MET A 197 19.97 0.33 24.47
C MET A 197 19.59 -0.62 23.33
N ALA A 198 19.80 -0.21 22.09
CA ALA A 198 19.51 -1.00 20.91
C ALA A 198 20.19 -2.37 20.92
N SER A 199 21.45 -2.44 21.36
CA SER A 199 22.18 -3.70 21.47
C SER A 199 21.55 -4.70 22.46
N GLN A 200 20.88 -4.22 23.50
CA GLN A 200 20.18 -5.02 24.50
C GLN A 200 18.77 -5.42 24.03
N LEU A 201 18.19 -4.63 23.13
CA LEU A 201 16.82 -4.82 22.63
C LEU A 201 16.76 -5.78 21.42
N ILE A 202 17.87 -6.01 20.72
CA ILE A 202 17.89 -6.96 19.60
C ILE A 202 17.48 -8.34 20.08
N GLY A 203 16.38 -8.87 19.51
CA GLY A 203 15.85 -10.18 19.88
C GLY A 203 14.97 -10.19 21.14
N THR A 204 14.76 -9.04 21.77
CA THR A 204 13.83 -8.91 22.89
C THR A 204 12.41 -8.75 22.33
N PRO A 205 11.41 -9.55 22.74
CA PRO A 205 10.04 -9.41 22.24
C PRO A 205 9.37 -8.16 22.80
N ALA A 206 8.68 -7.41 21.93
CA ALA A 206 7.93 -6.23 22.33
C ALA A 206 6.53 -6.59 22.88
N PRO A 207 6.09 -5.97 23.97
CA PRO A 207 4.76 -6.23 24.55
C PRO A 207 3.62 -5.71 23.70
N ALA A 208 3.87 -4.79 22.78
CA ALA A 208 2.84 -4.20 21.91
C ALA A 208 2.22 -5.18 20.89
N GLN A 209 2.71 -6.41 20.79
CA GLN A 209 2.14 -7.43 19.90
C GLN A 209 0.77 -7.97 20.37
N ALA A 210 -0.15 -7.06 20.73
CA ALA A 210 -1.51 -7.42 21.09
C ALA A 210 -2.34 -7.86 19.89
N PRO A 211 -3.28 -8.82 20.03
CA PRO A 211 -4.08 -9.32 18.91
C PRO A 211 -4.82 -8.22 18.12
N LEU A 212 -5.36 -7.23 18.80
CA LEU A 212 -6.07 -6.11 18.17
C LEU A 212 -5.13 -5.27 17.32
N LEU A 213 -3.97 -4.91 17.85
CA LEU A 213 -2.98 -4.14 17.11
C LEU A 213 -2.45 -4.93 15.91
N ASN A 214 -2.20 -6.23 16.06
CA ASN A 214 -1.79 -7.07 14.94
C ASN A 214 -2.82 -7.08 13.81
N ALA A 215 -4.12 -7.15 14.12
CA ALA A 215 -5.19 -7.08 13.13
C ALA A 215 -5.24 -5.71 12.44
N GLU A 216 -5.09 -4.63 13.20
CA GLU A 216 -5.04 -3.26 12.68
C GLU A 216 -3.86 -3.06 11.73
N ILE A 217 -2.65 -3.47 12.14
CA ILE A 217 -1.45 -3.36 11.31
C ILE A 217 -1.58 -4.20 10.05
N ALA A 218 -2.09 -5.43 10.15
CA ALA A 218 -2.31 -6.28 8.99
C ALA A 218 -3.28 -5.63 7.99
N ALA A 219 -4.35 -4.99 8.47
CA ALA A 219 -5.28 -4.25 7.62
C ALA A 219 -4.64 -3.01 6.99
N VAL A 220 -3.86 -2.23 7.75
CA VAL A 220 -3.14 -1.04 7.25
C VAL A 220 -2.15 -1.41 6.16
N VAL A 221 -1.30 -2.40 6.40
CA VAL A 221 -0.29 -2.86 5.45
C VAL A 221 -0.93 -3.43 4.18
N THR A 222 -1.98 -4.24 4.32
CA THR A 222 -2.70 -4.79 3.18
C THR A 222 -3.33 -3.68 2.33
N ARG A 223 -4.01 -2.71 2.94
CA ARG A 223 -4.56 -1.55 2.21
C ARG A 223 -3.48 -0.74 1.51
N TRP A 224 -2.34 -0.53 2.15
CA TRP A 224 -1.22 0.17 1.54
C TRP A 224 -0.67 -0.58 0.31
N ILE A 225 -0.61 -1.92 0.35
CA ILE A 225 -0.19 -2.73 -0.80
C ILE A 225 -1.20 -2.63 -1.96
N GLU A 226 -2.50 -2.61 -1.65
CA GLU A 226 -3.57 -2.48 -2.65
C GLU A 226 -3.62 -1.08 -3.29
N ASP A 227 -3.35 -0.03 -2.52
CA ASP A 227 -3.31 1.37 -2.99
C ASP A 227 -2.23 2.18 -2.24
N PRO A 228 -0.96 2.12 -2.70
CA PRO A 228 0.13 2.82 -2.03
C PRO A 228 -0.02 4.35 -2.01
N TYR A 229 -0.76 4.92 -2.95
CA TYR A 229 -0.92 6.37 -3.06
C TYR A 229 -1.98 6.94 -2.11
N ALA A 230 -2.89 6.10 -1.60
CA ALA A 230 -3.92 6.51 -0.65
C ALA A 230 -3.44 6.53 0.81
N HIS A 231 -2.17 6.18 1.07
CA HIS A 231 -1.63 6.03 2.42
C HIS A 231 -0.42 6.93 2.68
N PRO A 232 -0.20 7.36 3.93
CA PRO A 232 0.92 8.23 4.28
C PRO A 232 2.28 7.54 4.29
N ILE A 233 2.35 6.23 4.07
CA ILE A 233 3.61 5.47 4.02
C ILE A 233 4.24 5.69 2.64
N SER A 234 5.45 6.23 2.63
CA SER A 234 6.23 6.49 1.43
C SER A 234 7.71 6.12 1.63
N SER A 235 8.57 6.53 0.72
CA SER A 235 10.01 6.23 0.82
C SER A 235 10.71 6.98 1.96
N ASN A 236 10.09 7.99 2.55
CA ASN A 236 10.65 8.76 3.67
C ASN A 236 9.64 8.96 4.82
N THR A 237 8.42 8.51 4.67
CA THR A 237 7.40 8.62 5.72
C THR A 237 6.97 7.25 6.22
N ALA A 238 6.86 7.13 7.52
CA ALA A 238 6.31 5.98 8.22
C ALA A 238 5.04 6.36 8.97
N LEU A 239 4.21 5.38 9.23
CA LEU A 239 3.05 5.50 10.10
C LEU A 239 3.38 4.87 11.45
N GLU A 240 3.27 5.64 12.52
CA GLU A 240 3.32 5.13 13.90
C GLU A 240 1.90 4.99 14.44
N ILE A 241 1.59 3.84 15.04
CA ILE A 241 0.26 3.53 15.58
C ILE A 241 0.42 3.15 17.04
N SER A 242 -0.33 3.84 17.93
CA SER A 242 -0.33 3.57 19.36
C SER A 242 -1.22 2.38 19.71
N ASN A 243 -0.67 1.42 20.47
CA ASN A 243 -1.43 0.29 21.03
C ASN A 243 -2.44 0.74 22.10
N ARG A 244 -2.21 1.90 22.71
CA ARG A 244 -3.03 2.39 23.83
C ARG A 244 -4.40 2.91 23.38
N ASN A 245 -4.45 3.63 22.27
CA ASN A 245 -5.67 4.36 21.85
C ASN A 245 -5.87 4.37 20.30
N GLY A 246 -5.06 3.64 19.54
CA GLY A 246 -5.12 3.63 18.08
C GLY A 246 -4.73 4.95 17.42
N ALA A 247 -4.16 5.91 18.17
CA ALA A 247 -3.69 7.17 17.60
C ALA A 247 -2.63 6.92 16.54
N ARG A 248 -2.68 7.69 15.45
CA ARG A 248 -1.79 7.55 14.31
C ARG A 248 -1.00 8.81 14.11
N GLU A 249 0.30 8.67 13.94
CA GLU A 249 1.22 9.76 13.63
C GLU A 249 2.04 9.44 12.40
N VAL A 250 2.27 10.43 11.55
CA VAL A 250 3.18 10.31 10.41
C VAL A 250 4.54 10.83 10.83
N ILE A 251 5.56 9.97 10.69
CA ILE A 251 6.93 10.30 11.00
C ILE A 251 7.69 10.43 9.68
N THR A 252 8.41 11.54 9.51
CA THR A 252 9.28 11.75 8.35
C THR A 252 10.73 11.50 8.74
N PHE A 253 11.40 10.66 7.98
CA PHE A 253 12.81 10.37 8.12
C PHE A 253 13.61 10.98 6.99
N TYR A 254 14.85 11.35 7.28
CA TYR A 254 15.77 11.99 6.33
C TYR A 254 17.02 11.15 6.17
N LEU A 255 17.72 11.37 5.06
CA LEU A 255 19.08 10.85 4.91
C LEU A 255 19.96 11.35 6.05
N HIS A 256 20.69 10.43 6.65
CA HIS A 256 21.61 10.80 7.71
C HIS A 256 23.01 11.08 7.13
N PRO A 257 23.68 12.19 7.47
CA PRO A 257 24.96 12.56 6.89
C PRO A 257 26.07 11.53 7.18
N ASP A 258 26.03 10.89 8.33
CA ASP A 258 27.01 9.85 8.72
C ASP A 258 26.66 8.46 8.17
N CYS A 259 25.60 8.32 7.37
CA CYS A 259 25.20 7.01 6.88
C CYS A 259 25.99 6.61 5.63
N ALA A 260 26.63 5.43 5.68
CA ALA A 260 27.37 4.88 4.55
C ALA A 260 26.49 4.50 3.34
N CYS A 261 25.17 4.53 3.45
CA CYS A 261 24.28 4.27 2.31
C CYS A 261 24.47 5.27 1.15
N GLN A 262 25.00 6.46 1.44
CA GLN A 262 25.37 7.48 0.45
C GLN A 262 26.71 7.17 -0.23
N ALA A 263 27.57 6.36 0.40
CA ALA A 263 28.91 6.03 -0.08
C ALA A 263 28.95 4.77 -0.94
N LEU A 264 27.83 4.11 -1.19
CA LEU A 264 27.79 2.94 -2.07
C LEU A 264 28.20 3.35 -3.48
N PRO A 265 29.18 2.62 -4.09
CA PRO A 265 29.74 3.01 -5.38
C PRO A 265 28.65 3.04 -6.43
N ARG A 266 28.38 4.22 -6.93
CA ARG A 266 27.59 4.47 -8.13
C ARG A 266 28.54 4.91 -9.21
N ASN A 267 28.32 4.45 -10.43
CA ASN A 267 28.92 5.06 -11.61
C ASN A 267 28.33 6.49 -11.76
N VAL A 268 28.77 7.43 -10.97
CA VAL A 268 28.33 8.82 -11.02
C VAL A 268 29.54 9.72 -11.14
N SER A 269 29.56 10.49 -12.22
CA SER A 269 30.42 11.64 -12.42
C SER A 269 30.12 12.69 -11.34
N VAL A 270 31.14 13.06 -10.58
CA VAL A 270 31.06 14.10 -9.54
C VAL A 270 30.79 15.44 -10.22
N LEU A 271 29.59 15.97 -10.04
CA LEU A 271 29.32 17.40 -10.17
C LEU A 271 28.91 17.91 -8.80
N GLY A 272 29.70 18.86 -8.29
CA GLY A 272 29.61 19.38 -6.95
C GLY A 272 28.24 19.92 -6.58
N SER A 273 27.77 19.54 -5.40
CA SER A 273 26.57 20.05 -4.78
C SER A 273 26.88 20.74 -3.44
N SER A 274 26.36 21.92 -3.33
CA SER A 274 26.32 22.70 -2.09
C SER A 274 25.51 21.94 -1.04
N LEU A 275 26.13 21.72 0.12
CA LEU A 275 25.50 21.14 1.31
C LEU A 275 24.40 22.10 1.84
N GLY A 276 23.14 21.77 1.56
CA GLY A 276 22.01 22.32 2.29
C GLY A 276 21.93 21.65 3.66
N GLN A 277 21.75 22.45 4.71
CA GLN A 277 21.51 21.94 6.06
C GLN A 277 20.15 21.25 6.10
N PHE A 278 20.15 19.92 6.28
CA PHE A 278 18.93 19.16 6.56
C PHE A 278 18.70 19.10 8.07
N PRO A 279 17.44 19.12 8.54
CA PRO A 279 17.16 18.89 9.95
C PRO A 279 17.58 17.47 10.33
N ALA A 280 18.36 17.34 11.39
CA ALA A 280 18.91 16.06 11.85
C ALA A 280 17.88 15.14 12.54
N GLN A 281 16.65 15.59 12.75
CA GLN A 281 15.64 14.86 13.55
C GLN A 281 14.39 14.53 12.73
N PRO A 282 13.74 13.38 13.01
CA PRO A 282 12.45 13.04 12.43
C PRO A 282 11.36 14.01 12.90
N THR A 283 10.52 14.46 11.97
CA THR A 283 9.37 15.32 12.28
C THR A 283 8.11 14.46 12.40
N ARG A 284 7.38 14.64 13.51
CA ARG A 284 6.11 13.95 13.77
C ARG A 284 4.92 14.86 13.49
N VAL A 285 3.96 14.40 12.73
CA VAL A 285 2.70 15.10 12.43
C VAL A 285 1.54 14.14 12.67
N LYS A 286 0.52 14.59 13.41
CA LYS A 286 -0.69 13.78 13.60
C LYS A 286 -1.38 13.55 12.26
N ALA A 287 -1.68 12.30 11.95
CA ALA A 287 -2.49 11.96 10.80
C ALA A 287 -3.96 12.40 11.06
N ALA A 288 -4.60 12.95 10.04
CA ALA A 288 -6.04 13.23 10.12
C ALA A 288 -6.81 11.92 10.29
N SER A 289 -7.71 11.92 11.27
CA SER A 289 -8.61 10.81 11.59
C SER A 289 -9.70 10.62 10.53
#